data_f66d8e7e8f3f4af8bc2a6f88b988b041
#
_entry.id   f66d8e7e8f3f4af8bc2a6f88b988b041
#
_cell.length_a   1.000
_cell.length_b   1.000
_cell.length_c   1.000
_cell.angle_alpha   90.00
_cell.angle_beta   90.00
_cell.angle_gamma   90.00
#
_symmetry.space_group_name_H-M   'P 1'
#
loop_
_entity.id
_entity.type
_entity.pdbx_description
1 polymer ?
#
loop_
_entity_poly.entity_id
_entity_poly.type
_entity_poly.pdbx_seq_one_letter_code
_entity_poly.pdbx_strand_id
1 'polypeptide(L)'
;CFLKTYRAVIAGGPDEQLPPEGILRDYLFKDSRKGRVFPVKRPRKGVREAVLEYRIVETAPDGSLSLAEITLHTGRTHQIRVQFASRKHPLYGDGKYGSRFKGDIALQSARLRFVHPDTGKPMAFSLPLPAAAPWKEFLE
;
A
#
# COMPACT_ATOMS: atom_id res chain seq x y z
N CYS A 1 4.22 1.40 -21.37
CA CYS A 1 4.22 0.71 -20.13
C CYS A 1 4.42 1.69 -18.97
N PHE A 2 3.57 1.58 -17.96
CA PHE A 2 3.57 2.44 -16.79
C PHE A 2 4.01 1.66 -15.56
N LEU A 3 4.83 2.30 -14.74
CA LEU A 3 5.18 1.79 -13.42
C LEU A 3 4.78 2.83 -12.39
N LYS A 4 3.88 2.45 -11.47
CA LYS A 4 3.40 3.32 -10.39
C LYS A 4 3.95 2.86 -9.07
N THR A 5 4.50 3.78 -8.32
CA THR A 5 4.95 3.55 -6.95
C THR A 5 4.08 4.34 -5.99
N TYR A 6 3.62 3.67 -4.96
CA TYR A 6 2.80 4.25 -3.91
C TYR A 6 3.62 4.38 -2.64
N ARG A 7 3.24 5.32 -1.80
CA ARG A 7 3.72 5.42 -0.43
C ARG A 7 2.54 5.28 0.51
N ALA A 8 2.76 4.60 1.61
CA ALA A 8 1.74 4.45 2.64
C ALA A 8 2.40 4.54 4.01
N VAL A 9 1.65 5.05 4.98
CA VAL A 9 2.06 4.96 6.38
C VAL A 9 1.20 3.88 7.01
N ILE A 10 1.86 2.85 7.54
CA ILE A 10 1.22 1.67 8.10
C ILE A 10 1.45 1.59 9.61
N ALA A 11 0.59 0.85 10.30
CA ALA A 11 0.72 0.62 11.74
C ALA A 11 1.90 -0.31 12.03
N GLY A 12 2.67 0.02 13.05
CA GLY A 12 3.76 -0.81 13.53
C GLY A 12 5.02 -0.80 12.67
N GLY A 13 5.93 -1.69 12.99
CA GLY A 13 7.15 -1.90 12.25
C GLY A 13 7.21 -3.31 11.66
N PRO A 14 8.29 -3.63 10.93
CA PRO A 14 8.44 -4.97 10.35
C PRO A 14 8.37 -6.07 11.39
N ASP A 15 7.82 -7.21 11.01
CA ASP A 15 7.72 -8.39 11.87
C ASP A 15 7.73 -9.66 11.00
N GLU A 16 7.38 -10.81 11.59
CA GLU A 16 7.39 -12.08 10.86
C GLU A 16 6.35 -12.12 9.73
N GLN A 17 5.22 -11.46 9.91
CA GLN A 17 4.16 -11.42 8.90
C GLN A 17 4.45 -10.38 7.82
N LEU A 18 5.25 -9.39 8.13
CA LEU A 18 5.61 -8.31 7.22
C LEU A 18 7.11 -8.01 7.37
N PRO A 19 7.99 -8.82 6.75
CA PRO A 19 9.43 -8.54 6.74
C PRO A 19 9.74 -7.15 6.19
N PRO A 20 10.96 -6.62 6.35
CA PRO A 20 11.30 -5.27 5.88
C PRO A 20 11.07 -5.03 4.39
N GLU A 21 11.10 -6.08 3.57
CA GLU A 21 10.76 -6.00 2.16
C GLU A 21 10.25 -7.37 1.69
N GLY A 22 9.49 -7.38 0.61
CA GLY A 22 8.99 -8.63 0.09
C GLY A 22 7.88 -8.43 -0.93
N ILE A 23 7.28 -9.56 -1.30
CA ILE A 23 6.15 -9.64 -2.22
C ILE A 23 4.96 -10.18 -1.44
N LEU A 24 3.83 -9.48 -1.53
CA LEU A 24 2.58 -9.93 -0.93
C LEU A 24 1.68 -10.51 -2.01
N ARG A 25 1.23 -11.74 -1.81
CA ARG A 25 0.30 -12.42 -2.72
C ARG A 25 -0.91 -12.86 -1.92
N ASP A 26 -2.09 -12.50 -2.40
CA ASP A 26 -3.35 -12.89 -1.77
C ASP A 26 -4.40 -13.12 -2.82
N TYR A 27 -5.42 -13.90 -2.48
CA TYR A 27 -6.64 -13.99 -3.25
C TYR A 27 -7.67 -13.09 -2.58
N LEU A 28 -8.24 -12.15 -3.34
CA LEU A 28 -9.16 -11.16 -2.81
C LEU A 28 -10.56 -11.34 -3.38
N PHE A 29 -11.56 -11.24 -2.51
CA PHE A 29 -12.96 -11.26 -2.86
C PHE A 29 -13.59 -9.91 -2.53
N LYS A 30 -14.24 -9.28 -3.51
CA LYS A 30 -14.94 -8.03 -3.29
C LYS A 30 -16.40 -8.31 -2.98
N ASP A 31 -16.84 -7.94 -1.78
CA ASP A 31 -18.23 -7.98 -1.39
C ASP A 31 -18.84 -6.61 -1.68
N SER A 32 -19.58 -6.49 -2.80
CA SER A 32 -20.16 -5.23 -3.24
C SER A 32 -21.24 -4.73 -2.30
N ARG A 33 -21.93 -5.63 -1.60
CA ARG A 33 -22.98 -5.24 -0.65
C ARG A 33 -22.38 -4.55 0.58
N LYS A 34 -21.24 -5.05 1.04
CA LYS A 34 -20.54 -4.51 2.21
C LYS A 34 -19.58 -3.38 1.83
N GLY A 35 -19.32 -3.18 0.54
CA GLY A 35 -18.32 -2.23 0.07
C GLY A 35 -16.92 -2.56 0.60
N ARG A 36 -16.61 -3.84 0.73
CA ARG A 36 -15.39 -4.29 1.40
C ARG A 36 -14.78 -5.46 0.66
N VAL A 37 -13.46 -5.55 0.72
CA VAL A 37 -12.68 -6.63 0.11
C VAL A 37 -12.12 -7.52 1.22
N PHE A 38 -12.16 -8.82 1.00
CA PHE A 38 -11.70 -9.82 1.96
C PHE A 38 -10.63 -10.71 1.35
N PRO A 39 -9.57 -11.03 2.09
CA PRO A 39 -8.66 -12.08 1.66
C PRO A 39 -9.34 -13.44 1.86
N VAL A 40 -9.16 -14.34 0.88
CA VAL A 40 -9.70 -15.70 0.95
C VAL A 40 -8.58 -16.68 0.64
N LYS A 41 -8.74 -17.93 1.07
CA LYS A 41 -7.66 -18.91 0.98
C LYS A 41 -7.54 -19.58 -0.39
N ARG A 42 -8.62 -19.61 -1.17
CA ARG A 42 -8.65 -20.37 -2.42
C ARG A 42 -9.24 -19.55 -3.56
N PRO A 43 -8.74 -19.76 -4.80
CA PRO A 43 -9.37 -19.13 -5.95
C PRO A 43 -10.76 -19.73 -6.19
N ARG A 44 -11.71 -18.90 -6.57
CA ARG A 44 -13.07 -19.28 -6.98
C ARG A 44 -13.67 -18.12 -7.77
N LYS A 45 -14.88 -18.32 -8.28
CA LYS A 45 -15.57 -17.28 -9.04
C LYS A 45 -15.66 -16.00 -8.19
N GLY A 46 -15.29 -14.86 -8.78
CA GLY A 46 -15.32 -13.56 -8.12
C GLY A 46 -14.07 -13.26 -7.31
N VAL A 47 -13.13 -14.18 -7.22
CA VAL A 47 -11.88 -13.98 -6.52
C VAL A 47 -10.78 -13.61 -7.53
N ARG A 48 -9.94 -12.64 -7.15
CA ARG A 48 -8.81 -12.19 -7.97
C ARG A 48 -7.52 -12.32 -7.20
N GLU A 49 -6.47 -12.76 -7.88
CA GLU A 49 -5.14 -12.74 -7.30
C GLU A 49 -4.63 -11.30 -7.24
N ALA A 50 -4.04 -10.93 -6.11
CA ALA A 50 -3.46 -9.61 -5.89
C ALA A 50 -1.99 -9.76 -5.51
N VAL A 51 -1.12 -9.07 -6.24
CA VAL A 51 0.33 -9.14 -6.03
C VAL A 51 0.88 -7.72 -5.96
N LEU A 52 1.65 -7.45 -4.92
CA LEU A 52 2.43 -6.22 -4.82
C LEU A 52 3.80 -6.55 -4.24
N GLU A 53 4.75 -5.66 -4.47
CA GLU A 53 6.01 -5.69 -3.72
C GLU A 53 6.13 -4.43 -2.90
N TYR A 54 6.83 -4.52 -1.79
CA TYR A 54 6.96 -3.40 -0.88
C TYR A 54 8.33 -3.38 -0.22
N ARG A 55 8.67 -2.22 0.31
CA ARG A 55 9.85 -2.02 1.14
C ARG A 55 9.50 -1.04 2.25
N ILE A 56 9.83 -1.41 3.50
CA ILE A 56 9.72 -0.49 4.63
C ILE A 56 10.92 0.43 4.57
N VAL A 57 10.66 1.71 4.33
CA VAL A 57 11.72 2.72 4.17
C VAL A 57 12.22 3.18 5.52
N GLU A 58 11.31 3.38 6.46
CA GLU A 58 11.63 3.93 7.78
C GLU A 58 10.54 3.55 8.77
N THR A 59 10.94 3.31 10.01
CA THR A 59 10.01 3.08 11.11
C THR A 59 10.20 4.22 12.12
N ALA A 60 9.09 4.78 12.61
CA ALA A 60 9.14 5.86 13.59
C ALA A 60 9.87 5.38 14.86
N PRO A 61 10.55 6.29 15.56
CA PRO A 61 11.36 5.91 16.74
C PRO A 61 10.62 5.13 17.82
N ASP A 62 9.32 5.40 17.98
CA ASP A 62 8.47 4.68 18.96
C ASP A 62 7.91 3.36 18.44
N GLY A 63 8.19 3.02 17.19
CA GLY A 63 7.72 1.78 16.58
C GLY A 63 6.25 1.75 16.22
N SER A 64 5.54 2.87 16.32
CA SER A 64 4.08 2.91 16.12
C SER A 64 3.67 2.92 14.64
N LEU A 65 4.51 3.46 13.78
CA LEU A 65 4.20 3.66 12.36
C LEU A 65 5.44 3.40 11.52
N SER A 66 5.21 3.01 10.26
CA SER A 66 6.27 2.86 9.28
C SER A 66 5.87 3.45 7.95
N LEU A 67 6.85 3.95 7.21
CA LEU A 67 6.68 4.42 5.85
C LEU A 67 7.03 3.27 4.91
N ALA A 68 6.11 2.90 4.03
CA ALA A 68 6.31 1.84 3.04
C ALA A 68 6.27 2.41 1.63
N GLU A 69 7.16 1.91 0.77
CA GLU A 69 7.08 2.10 -0.67
C GLU A 69 6.52 0.83 -1.30
N ILE A 70 5.61 0.98 -2.24
CA ILE A 70 4.82 -0.12 -2.77
C ILE A 70 4.77 -0.03 -4.29
N THR A 71 5.06 -1.13 -4.97
CA THR A 71 4.87 -1.26 -6.40
C THR A 71 3.80 -2.32 -6.66
N LEU A 72 2.73 -1.93 -7.36
CA LEU A 72 1.64 -2.83 -7.67
C LEU A 72 1.96 -3.65 -8.92
N HIS A 73 1.83 -4.97 -8.82
CA HIS A 73 1.83 -5.87 -9.97
C HIS A 73 0.40 -6.07 -10.50
N THR A 74 -0.58 -5.93 -9.60
CA THR A 74 -2.02 -5.95 -9.93
C THR A 74 -2.66 -4.73 -9.28
N GLY A 75 -3.83 -4.31 -9.79
CA GLY A 75 -4.54 -3.14 -9.27
C GLY A 75 -5.95 -3.48 -8.81
N ARG A 76 -6.09 -4.33 -7.81
CA ARG A 76 -7.40 -4.73 -7.30
C ARG A 76 -7.98 -3.67 -6.38
N THR A 77 -9.33 -3.65 -6.27
CA THR A 77 -10.02 -2.74 -5.36
C THR A 77 -9.47 -2.86 -3.94
N HIS A 78 -9.13 -1.75 -3.32
CA HIS A 78 -8.58 -1.68 -1.96
C HIS A 78 -7.36 -2.58 -1.73
N GLN A 79 -6.64 -2.95 -2.77
CA GLN A 79 -5.58 -3.96 -2.69
C GLN A 79 -4.54 -3.65 -1.61
N ILE A 80 -3.92 -2.48 -1.64
CA ILE A 80 -2.89 -2.11 -0.66
C ILE A 80 -3.47 -2.15 0.75
N ARG A 81 -4.67 -1.57 0.92
CA ARG A 81 -5.35 -1.49 2.20
C ARG A 81 -5.58 -2.87 2.81
N VAL A 82 -6.11 -3.80 2.02
CA VAL A 82 -6.44 -5.16 2.48
C VAL A 82 -5.21 -6.00 2.72
N GLN A 83 -4.23 -5.95 1.82
CA GLN A 83 -3.05 -6.80 1.95
C GLN A 83 -2.22 -6.45 3.19
N PHE A 84 -2.07 -5.16 3.51
CA PHE A 84 -1.39 -4.77 4.73
C PHE A 84 -2.23 -5.04 5.98
N ALA A 85 -3.53 -4.77 5.93
CA ALA A 85 -4.41 -5.01 7.07
C ALA A 85 -4.50 -6.49 7.45
N SER A 86 -4.50 -7.38 6.45
CA SER A 86 -4.57 -8.82 6.69
C SER A 86 -3.33 -9.37 7.41
N ARG A 87 -2.24 -8.61 7.40
CA ARG A 87 -1.00 -8.92 8.10
C ARG A 87 -0.86 -8.11 9.40
N LYS A 88 -1.96 -7.50 9.84
CA LYS A 88 -2.05 -6.71 11.09
C LYS A 88 -1.28 -5.40 11.06
N HIS A 89 -1.10 -4.86 9.85
CA HIS A 89 -0.45 -3.56 9.63
C HIS A 89 -1.34 -2.65 8.77
N PRO A 90 -2.57 -2.32 9.23
CA PRO A 90 -3.44 -1.46 8.43
C PRO A 90 -2.82 -0.10 8.20
N LEU A 91 -3.23 0.55 7.11
CA LEU A 91 -2.79 1.92 6.83
C LEU A 91 -3.35 2.87 7.88
N TYR A 92 -2.56 3.87 8.24
CA TYR A 92 -3.01 4.97 9.09
C TYR A 92 -4.31 5.56 8.52
N GLY A 93 -5.29 5.76 9.37
CA GLY A 93 -6.57 6.37 8.99
C GLY A 93 -7.57 5.40 8.35
N ASP A 94 -7.19 4.16 8.13
CA ASP A 94 -8.06 3.19 7.45
C ASP A 94 -8.91 2.39 8.43
N GLY A 95 -9.90 3.05 9.01
CA GLY A 95 -10.78 2.42 9.99
C GLY A 95 -11.58 1.25 9.43
N LYS A 96 -11.91 1.27 8.13
CA LYS A 96 -12.64 0.17 7.49
C LYS A 96 -11.88 -1.16 7.61
N TYR A 97 -10.56 -1.12 7.54
CA TYR A 97 -9.71 -2.31 7.62
C TYR A 97 -8.94 -2.42 8.94
N GLY A 98 -9.41 -1.74 9.97
CA GLY A 98 -8.95 -2.01 11.33
C GLY A 98 -7.91 -1.07 11.92
N SER A 99 -7.65 0.08 11.29
CA SER A 99 -6.76 1.07 11.89
C SER A 99 -7.36 1.67 13.15
N ARG A 100 -6.56 1.77 14.20
CA ARG A 100 -6.91 2.50 15.41
C ARG A 100 -6.58 3.99 15.32
N PHE A 101 -5.78 4.38 14.33
CA PHE A 101 -5.43 5.78 14.11
C PHE A 101 -6.53 6.46 13.31
N LYS A 102 -6.93 7.65 13.74
CA LYS A 102 -7.97 8.43 13.08
C LYS A 102 -7.37 9.52 12.22
N GLY A 103 -7.95 9.74 11.06
CA GLY A 103 -7.50 10.74 10.10
C GLY A 103 -7.73 10.24 8.67
N ASP A 104 -7.23 10.97 7.71
CA ASP A 104 -7.29 10.55 6.32
C ASP A 104 -6.39 9.33 6.08
N ILE A 105 -6.79 8.47 5.15
CA ILE A 105 -6.00 7.28 4.83
C ILE A 105 -4.66 7.72 4.23
N ALA A 106 -3.57 7.28 4.84
CA ALA A 106 -2.23 7.68 4.45
C ALA A 106 -1.72 6.82 3.28
N LEU A 107 -2.22 7.13 2.09
CA LEU A 107 -1.85 6.44 0.85
C LEU A 107 -1.65 7.49 -0.24
N GLN A 108 -0.48 7.48 -0.87
CA GLN A 108 -0.11 8.44 -1.91
C GLN A 108 0.38 7.70 -3.14
N SER A 109 -0.15 8.04 -4.32
CA SER A 109 0.45 7.65 -5.59
C SER A 109 1.65 8.57 -5.80
N ALA A 110 2.85 8.08 -5.52
CA ALA A 110 4.02 8.93 -5.32
C ALA A 110 4.90 9.07 -6.55
N ARG A 111 4.94 8.06 -7.40
CA ARG A 111 5.84 8.06 -8.55
C ARG A 111 5.19 7.38 -9.73
N LEU A 112 5.39 7.96 -10.91
CA LEU A 112 4.95 7.41 -12.17
C LEU A 112 6.15 7.36 -13.12
N ARG A 113 6.42 6.22 -13.72
CA ARG A 113 7.42 6.04 -14.77
C ARG A 113 6.75 5.48 -16.01
N PHE A 114 7.12 6.01 -17.16
CA PHE A 114 6.61 5.51 -18.43
C PHE A 114 7.55 5.92 -19.56
N VAL A 115 7.35 5.30 -20.73
CA VAL A 115 8.06 5.69 -21.95
C VAL A 115 7.15 6.64 -22.73
N HIS A 116 7.67 7.83 -23.07
CA HIS A 116 6.90 8.82 -23.81
C HIS A 116 6.46 8.24 -25.15
N PRO A 117 5.17 8.28 -25.49
CA PRO A 117 4.65 7.59 -26.68
C PRO A 117 5.20 8.14 -28.01
N ASP A 118 5.54 9.44 -28.07
CA ASP A 118 6.03 10.05 -29.30
C ASP A 118 7.55 10.05 -29.43
N THR A 119 8.28 10.24 -28.34
CA THR A 119 9.73 10.40 -28.36
C THR A 119 10.50 9.14 -27.97
N GLY A 120 9.85 8.17 -27.36
CA GLY A 120 10.51 6.97 -26.84
C GLY A 120 11.39 7.23 -25.62
N LYS A 121 11.38 8.44 -25.08
CA LYS A 121 12.21 8.79 -23.92
C LYS A 121 11.60 8.28 -22.62
N PRO A 122 12.41 7.78 -21.69
CA PRO A 122 11.91 7.46 -20.37
C PRO A 122 11.48 8.73 -19.63
N MET A 123 10.31 8.67 -19.01
CA MET A 123 9.73 9.76 -18.24
C MET A 123 9.47 9.31 -16.81
N ALA A 124 9.72 10.20 -15.86
CA ALA A 124 9.45 9.91 -14.45
C ALA A 124 8.91 11.15 -13.76
N PHE A 125 7.87 10.97 -12.96
CA PHE A 125 7.30 12.01 -12.11
C PHE A 125 7.22 11.46 -10.69
N SER A 126 7.60 12.27 -9.71
CA SER A 126 7.49 11.91 -8.31
C SER A 126 7.01 13.09 -7.48
N LEU A 127 6.24 12.79 -6.44
CA LEU A 127 5.73 13.78 -5.50
C LEU A 127 6.55 13.70 -4.21
N PRO A 128 6.75 14.85 -3.53
CA PRO A 128 7.34 14.83 -2.20
C PRO A 128 6.37 14.20 -1.19
N LEU A 129 6.88 13.80 -0.03
CA LEU A 129 6.01 13.39 1.06
C LEU A 129 5.11 14.55 1.46
N PRO A 130 3.82 14.27 1.76
CA PRO A 130 2.94 15.30 2.33
C PRO A 130 3.51 15.84 3.64
N ALA A 131 3.28 17.11 3.91
CA ALA A 131 3.78 17.76 5.12
C ALA A 131 2.90 17.51 6.35
N ALA A 132 1.69 16.99 6.16
CA ALA A 132 0.73 16.74 7.24
C ALA A 132 0.98 15.41 7.94
N ALA A 133 0.38 15.24 9.12
CA ALA A 133 0.42 13.97 9.85
C ALA A 133 -0.31 12.88 9.03
N PRO A 134 0.15 11.62 9.05
CA PRO A 134 1.31 11.11 9.80
C PRO A 134 2.64 11.23 9.05
N TRP A 135 2.61 11.75 7.82
CA TRP A 135 3.77 11.80 6.92
C TRP A 135 4.94 12.59 7.50
N LYS A 136 4.63 13.65 8.26
CA LYS A 136 5.65 14.51 8.85
C LYS A 136 6.61 13.78 9.78
N GLU A 137 6.23 12.62 10.30
CA GLU A 137 7.10 11.79 11.14
C GLU A 137 8.32 11.28 10.35
N PHE A 138 8.25 11.26 9.01
CA PHE A 138 9.27 10.73 8.14
C PHE A 138 9.96 11.79 7.29
N LEU A 139 9.65 13.07 7.52
CA LEU A 139 10.35 14.18 6.88
C LEU A 139 11.68 14.42 7.56
N GLU A 140 12.71 14.68 6.76
CA GLU A 140 14.03 15.05 7.27
C GLU A 140 14.13 16.55 7.53
#